data_fa5032c0e399ff1d1f9e6c62531b0bf8
#
_entry.id   fa5032c0e399ff1d1f9e6c62531b0bf8
#
_cell.length_a   1.000
_cell.length_b   1.000
_cell.length_c   1.000
_cell.angle_alpha   90.00
_cell.angle_beta   90.00
_cell.angle_gamma   90.00
#
_symmetry.space_group_name_H-M   'P 1'
#
loop_
_entity.id
_entity.type
_entity.pdbx_description
1 polymer ?
#
loop_
_entity_poly.entity_id
_entity_poly.type
_entity_poly.pdbx_seq_one_letter_code
_entity_poly.pdbx_strand_id
1 'polypeptide(L)'
;MPETTDMTAAASIDGAIARETHSRLGRLLSQQAFWVFLAAVVACVSLALATDTFATSQNLFNVTRNFAFVAIVALGMTVVIISGGIDLSVGSVLCLSAMVLAITMNAGYPLAVGAALALAVSLLVGFVNGVLIATLRIPPFVVTLGMLSIARSAAMVLSNNKMIFQFGPDEKLLFFLGGGATFGIANPVIALFVLAVVTGLVLKWTRWGTHVFAIGANERAAVLTGIAVTRVKISVYMFSALMAGVAGVLEAGWLGGVTTNLGQSMELSVIAATVIGGANLLGGAGTVFGSVVGAALIEVIRNSLILLGISTFWQGAFVGSFIVLAVAFDRIRAYRESDH
;
A
#
# COMPACT_ATOMS: atom_id res chain seq x y z
N MET A 1 -4.77 -26.47 59.06
CA MET A 1 -4.49 -26.77 57.67
C MET A 1 -4.84 -25.56 56.80
N PRO A 2 -3.86 -24.74 56.43
CA PRO A 2 -3.97 -23.90 55.25
C PRO A 2 -2.61 -23.82 54.51
N GLU A 3 -2.32 -24.71 53.56
CA GLU A 3 -1.08 -24.62 52.76
C GLU A 3 -1.22 -25.14 51.31
N THR A 4 -2.44 -25.45 50.85
CA THR A 4 -2.60 -26.03 49.51
C THR A 4 -3.00 -25.01 48.42
N THR A 5 -3.29 -23.77 48.77
CA THR A 5 -3.80 -22.77 47.82
C THR A 5 -2.68 -21.98 47.10
N ASP A 6 -1.47 -21.94 47.65
CA ASP A 6 -0.37 -21.11 47.13
C ASP A 6 0.44 -21.80 46.01
N MET A 7 0.52 -23.14 46.00
CA MET A 7 1.26 -23.89 44.99
C MET A 7 0.57 -23.92 43.61
N THR A 8 -0.74 -23.83 43.56
CA THR A 8 -1.49 -23.80 42.27
C THR A 8 -1.41 -22.46 41.58
N ALA A 9 -1.31 -21.36 42.32
CA ALA A 9 -1.15 -20.01 41.75
C ALA A 9 0.28 -19.83 41.19
N ALA A 10 1.31 -20.31 41.91
CA ALA A 10 2.69 -20.25 41.41
C ALA A 10 2.91 -21.08 40.14
N ALA A 11 2.33 -22.30 40.07
CA ALA A 11 2.40 -23.15 38.89
C ALA A 11 1.67 -22.53 37.67
N SER A 12 0.61 -21.72 37.88
CA SER A 12 -0.10 -21.03 36.82
C SER A 12 0.69 -19.82 36.30
N ILE A 13 1.43 -19.12 37.17
CA ILE A 13 2.29 -17.98 36.81
C ILE A 13 3.53 -18.48 36.06
N ASP A 14 4.19 -19.53 36.52
CA ASP A 14 5.33 -20.15 35.82
C ASP A 14 4.90 -20.71 34.45
N GLY A 15 3.71 -21.27 34.33
CA GLY A 15 3.13 -21.72 33.07
C GLY A 15 2.79 -20.58 32.12
N ALA A 16 2.38 -19.42 32.63
CA ALA A 16 2.14 -18.23 31.84
C ALA A 16 3.47 -17.59 31.35
N ILE A 17 4.48 -17.52 32.22
CA ILE A 17 5.83 -17.03 31.89
C ILE A 17 6.54 -17.96 30.90
N ALA A 18 6.39 -19.28 31.04
CA ALA A 18 6.96 -20.24 30.10
C ALA A 18 6.33 -20.17 28.69
N ARG A 19 5.10 -19.69 28.55
CA ARG A 19 4.46 -19.44 27.24
C ARG A 19 4.99 -18.18 26.52
N GLU A 20 5.65 -17.26 27.21
CA GLU A 20 6.21 -16.03 26.59
C GLU A 20 7.61 -16.22 25.99
N THR A 21 8.31 -17.30 26.24
CA THR A 21 9.60 -17.60 25.61
C THR A 21 9.44 -18.24 24.23
N HIS A 22 8.65 -17.62 23.36
CA HIS A 22 8.76 -17.94 21.93
C HIS A 22 10.18 -17.61 21.46
N SER A 23 10.91 -18.65 21.01
CA SER A 23 12.19 -18.48 20.33
C SER A 23 12.04 -17.42 19.22
N ARG A 24 13.11 -16.69 18.90
CA ARG A 24 13.07 -15.70 17.78
C ARG A 24 12.52 -16.33 16.50
N LEU A 25 12.76 -17.60 16.28
CA LEU A 25 12.23 -18.39 15.17
C LEU A 25 10.70 -18.57 15.28
N GLY A 26 10.17 -18.88 16.45
CA GLY A 26 8.71 -19.00 16.67
C GLY A 26 7.97 -17.68 16.39
N ARG A 27 8.55 -16.54 16.77
CA ARG A 27 8.00 -15.22 16.45
C ARG A 27 8.03 -14.90 14.95
N LEU A 28 9.05 -15.32 14.22
CA LEU A 28 9.10 -15.15 12.75
C LEU A 28 8.06 -16.03 12.06
N LEU A 29 7.93 -17.28 12.47
CA LEU A 29 6.97 -18.24 11.90
C LEU A 29 5.51 -17.88 12.21
N SER A 30 5.25 -17.12 13.28
CA SER A 30 3.89 -16.64 13.60
C SER A 30 3.47 -15.41 12.77
N GLN A 31 4.41 -14.74 12.07
CA GLN A 31 4.10 -13.56 11.24
C GLN A 31 3.59 -13.98 9.85
N GLN A 32 2.41 -13.50 9.48
CA GLN A 32 1.83 -13.72 8.14
C GLN A 32 2.79 -13.25 7.02
N ALA A 33 3.46 -12.12 7.22
CA ALA A 33 4.43 -11.57 6.27
C ALA A 33 5.56 -12.56 5.91
N PHE A 34 5.97 -13.44 6.84
CA PHE A 34 6.97 -14.46 6.57
C PHE A 34 6.46 -15.52 5.57
N TRP A 35 5.23 -15.98 5.73
CA TRP A 35 4.63 -16.97 4.84
C TRP A 35 4.36 -16.40 3.44
N VAL A 36 3.97 -15.12 3.38
CA VAL A 36 3.80 -14.41 2.11
C VAL A 36 5.13 -14.22 1.39
N PHE A 37 6.18 -13.88 2.13
CA PHE A 37 7.54 -13.82 1.59
C PHE A 37 8.00 -15.17 1.05
N LEU A 38 7.80 -16.25 1.81
CA LEU A 38 8.12 -17.61 1.35
C LEU A 38 7.34 -17.98 0.10
N ALA A 39 6.03 -17.66 0.06
CA ALA A 39 5.20 -17.89 -1.12
C ALA A 39 5.71 -17.11 -2.35
N ALA A 40 6.13 -15.86 -2.18
CA ALA A 40 6.71 -15.07 -3.25
C ALA A 40 8.03 -15.68 -3.77
N VAL A 41 8.90 -16.13 -2.87
CA VAL A 41 10.16 -16.80 -3.24
C VAL A 41 9.86 -18.11 -3.99
N VAL A 42 8.96 -18.95 -3.48
CA VAL A 42 8.56 -20.20 -4.15
C VAL A 42 7.99 -19.93 -5.53
N ALA A 43 7.12 -18.91 -5.66
CA ALA A 43 6.58 -18.51 -6.96
C ALA A 43 7.69 -18.08 -7.94
N CYS A 44 8.64 -17.24 -7.49
CA CYS A 44 9.77 -16.80 -8.31
C CYS A 44 10.63 -17.99 -8.77
N VAL A 45 10.96 -18.92 -7.87
CA VAL A 45 11.75 -20.11 -8.20
C VAL A 45 11.00 -21.01 -9.18
N SER A 46 9.73 -21.27 -8.94
CA SER A 46 8.89 -22.08 -9.83
C SER A 46 8.81 -21.50 -11.24
N LEU A 47 8.67 -20.17 -11.35
CA LEU A 47 8.63 -19.47 -12.63
C LEU A 47 9.97 -19.47 -13.35
N ALA A 48 11.07 -19.32 -12.61
CA ALA A 48 12.41 -19.37 -13.15
C ALA A 48 12.74 -20.76 -13.72
N LEU A 49 12.15 -21.82 -13.14
CA LEU A 49 12.29 -23.20 -13.65
C LEU A 49 11.30 -23.53 -14.79
N ALA A 50 10.15 -22.87 -14.80
CA ALA A 50 9.08 -23.16 -15.78
C ALA A 50 9.18 -22.32 -17.06
N THR A 51 9.91 -21.18 -17.04
CA THR A 51 9.98 -20.26 -18.17
C THR A 51 11.40 -19.72 -18.37
N ASP A 52 11.91 -19.73 -19.58
CA ASP A 52 13.24 -19.19 -19.92
C ASP A 52 13.33 -17.66 -19.80
N THR A 53 12.18 -16.98 -19.77
CA THR A 53 12.10 -15.52 -19.78
C THR A 53 11.99 -14.89 -18.41
N PHE A 54 11.48 -15.61 -17.39
CA PHE A 54 11.28 -15.02 -16.05
C PHE A 54 12.57 -14.51 -15.42
N ALA A 55 13.63 -15.32 -15.45
CA ALA A 55 14.92 -14.99 -14.81
C ALA A 55 15.83 -14.07 -15.66
N THR A 56 15.35 -13.56 -16.80
CA THR A 56 16.12 -12.60 -17.60
C THR A 56 16.27 -11.26 -16.86
N SER A 57 17.43 -10.61 -16.99
CA SER A 57 17.69 -9.30 -16.38
C SER A 57 16.63 -8.27 -16.76
N GLN A 58 16.15 -8.30 -18.02
CA GLN A 58 15.12 -7.39 -18.50
C GLN A 58 13.78 -7.61 -17.80
N ASN A 59 13.34 -8.87 -17.65
CA ASN A 59 12.09 -9.18 -16.98
C ASN A 59 12.15 -8.85 -15.48
N LEU A 60 13.24 -9.24 -14.80
CA LEU A 60 13.44 -8.93 -13.38
C LEU A 60 13.46 -7.41 -13.13
N PHE A 61 14.11 -6.64 -14.01
CA PHE A 61 14.09 -5.19 -13.96
C PHE A 61 12.67 -4.63 -14.12
N ASN A 62 11.90 -5.14 -15.06
CA ASN A 62 10.52 -4.70 -15.27
C ASN A 62 9.61 -5.07 -14.09
N VAL A 63 9.69 -6.30 -13.58
CA VAL A 63 8.92 -6.76 -12.42
C VAL A 63 9.23 -5.92 -11.20
N THR A 64 10.52 -5.71 -10.90
CA THR A 64 10.93 -4.91 -9.72
C THR A 64 10.53 -3.45 -9.84
N ARG A 65 10.54 -2.87 -11.03
CA ARG A 65 10.06 -1.51 -11.26
C ARG A 65 8.54 -1.40 -11.09
N ASN A 66 7.79 -2.34 -11.68
CA ASN A 66 6.32 -2.31 -11.65
C ASN A 66 5.78 -2.51 -10.24
N PHE A 67 6.34 -3.46 -9.49
CA PHE A 67 5.89 -3.65 -8.12
C PHE A 67 6.17 -2.42 -7.25
N ALA A 68 7.21 -1.63 -7.55
CA ALA A 68 7.54 -0.45 -6.77
C ALA A 68 6.41 0.58 -6.76
N PHE A 69 5.71 0.80 -7.89
CA PHE A 69 4.58 1.72 -7.94
C PHE A 69 3.43 1.25 -7.04
N VAL A 70 3.03 -0.01 -7.17
CA VAL A 70 1.99 -0.60 -6.32
C VAL A 70 2.39 -0.57 -4.84
N ALA A 71 3.65 -0.90 -4.54
CA ALA A 71 4.16 -0.92 -3.18
C ALA A 71 4.20 0.48 -2.55
N ILE A 72 4.59 1.54 -3.29
CA ILE A 72 4.57 2.92 -2.79
C ILE A 72 3.13 3.30 -2.37
N VAL A 73 2.14 3.02 -3.22
CA VAL A 73 0.73 3.28 -2.86
C VAL A 73 0.29 2.41 -1.68
N ALA A 74 0.76 1.15 -1.61
CA ALA A 74 0.46 0.25 -0.51
C ALA A 74 1.03 0.73 0.84
N LEU A 75 2.13 1.49 0.87
CA LEU A 75 2.59 2.14 2.11
C LEU A 75 1.52 3.08 2.69
N GLY A 76 0.88 3.88 1.83
CA GLY A 76 -0.22 4.75 2.21
C GLY A 76 -1.44 3.96 2.70
N MET A 77 -1.85 2.97 1.92
CA MET A 77 -2.98 2.09 2.26
C MET A 77 -2.75 1.33 3.57
N THR A 78 -1.52 0.90 3.84
CA THR A 78 -1.16 0.24 5.11
C THR A 78 -1.53 1.11 6.31
N VAL A 79 -1.19 2.38 6.26
CA VAL A 79 -1.48 3.34 7.35
C VAL A 79 -2.99 3.55 7.49
N VAL A 80 -3.72 3.64 6.36
CA VAL A 80 -5.18 3.76 6.34
C VAL A 80 -5.84 2.52 6.95
N ILE A 81 -5.43 1.32 6.53
CA ILE A 81 -5.98 0.06 7.06
C ILE A 81 -5.65 -0.10 8.55
N ILE A 82 -4.41 0.18 8.98
CA ILE A 82 -4.05 0.16 10.40
C ILE A 82 -4.96 1.09 11.22
N SER A 83 -5.37 2.24 10.68
CA SER A 83 -6.30 3.18 11.35
C SER A 83 -7.77 2.74 11.33
N GLY A 84 -8.10 1.59 10.73
CA GLY A 84 -9.46 1.07 10.57
C GLY A 84 -10.23 1.68 9.40
N GLY A 85 -9.54 2.24 8.41
CA GLY A 85 -10.14 2.83 7.20
C GLY A 85 -9.81 2.05 5.92
N ILE A 86 -10.43 2.48 4.82
CA ILE A 86 -10.12 2.03 3.46
C ILE A 86 -10.10 3.27 2.56
N ASP A 87 -9.14 3.34 1.63
CA ASP A 87 -9.04 4.43 0.66
C ASP A 87 -9.12 3.89 -0.78
N LEU A 88 -10.31 3.96 -1.36
CA LEU A 88 -10.54 3.53 -2.74
C LEU A 88 -10.11 4.58 -3.77
N SER A 89 -9.78 5.80 -3.35
CA SER A 89 -9.46 6.89 -4.27
C SER A 89 -8.01 6.87 -4.78
N VAL A 90 -7.14 6.04 -4.19
CA VAL A 90 -5.68 6.05 -4.44
C VAL A 90 -5.30 5.96 -5.92
N GLY A 91 -5.96 5.08 -6.69
CA GLY A 91 -5.68 4.94 -8.13
C GLY A 91 -6.09 6.16 -8.94
N SER A 92 -7.19 6.80 -8.58
CA SER A 92 -7.65 8.04 -9.24
C SER A 92 -6.85 9.26 -8.80
N VAL A 93 -6.37 9.31 -7.55
CA VAL A 93 -5.45 10.34 -7.05
C VAL A 93 -4.10 10.25 -7.75
N LEU A 94 -3.58 9.05 -7.94
CA LEU A 94 -2.38 8.79 -8.73
C LEU A 94 -2.54 9.34 -10.15
N CYS A 95 -3.65 9.02 -10.82
CA CYS A 95 -3.96 9.52 -12.17
C CYS A 95 -4.04 11.06 -12.20
N LEU A 96 -4.79 11.66 -11.29
CA LEU A 96 -4.96 13.11 -11.22
C LEU A 96 -3.62 13.82 -10.97
N SER A 97 -2.80 13.30 -10.06
CA SER A 97 -1.47 13.80 -9.77
C SER A 97 -0.56 13.74 -11.00
N ALA A 98 -0.48 12.58 -11.67
CA ALA A 98 0.28 12.41 -12.89
C ALA A 98 -0.21 13.36 -14.01
N MET A 99 -1.53 13.56 -14.11
CA MET A 99 -2.13 14.45 -15.11
C MET A 99 -1.79 15.91 -14.83
N VAL A 100 -1.85 16.37 -13.57
CA VAL A 100 -1.45 17.74 -13.18
C VAL A 100 0.03 17.97 -13.47
N LEU A 101 0.90 16.99 -13.14
CA LEU A 101 2.31 17.02 -13.52
C LEU A 101 2.46 17.22 -15.04
N ALA A 102 1.83 16.33 -15.81
CA ALA A 102 1.95 16.30 -17.26
C ALA A 102 1.48 17.61 -17.93
N ILE A 103 0.33 18.14 -17.52
CA ILE A 103 -0.21 19.42 -18.03
C ILE A 103 0.73 20.56 -17.69
N THR A 104 1.24 20.62 -16.46
CA THR A 104 2.14 21.69 -16.02
C THR A 104 3.44 21.67 -16.80
N MET A 105 4.04 20.50 -16.98
CA MET A 105 5.27 20.36 -17.75
C MET A 105 5.05 20.61 -19.26
N ASN A 106 3.93 20.14 -19.80
CA ASN A 106 3.55 20.41 -21.20
C ASN A 106 3.37 21.93 -21.48
N ALA A 107 2.94 22.69 -20.46
CA ALA A 107 2.87 24.16 -20.53
C ALA A 107 4.25 24.85 -20.42
N GLY A 108 5.35 24.08 -20.36
CA GLY A 108 6.72 24.60 -20.35
C GLY A 108 7.29 24.87 -18.95
N TYR A 109 6.58 24.54 -17.87
CA TYR A 109 7.10 24.69 -16.52
C TYR A 109 8.09 23.56 -16.16
N PRO A 110 9.11 23.83 -15.32
CA PRO A 110 10.07 22.81 -14.90
C PRO A 110 9.43 21.70 -14.09
N LEU A 111 10.07 20.51 -14.08
CA LEU A 111 9.64 19.32 -13.33
C LEU A 111 9.34 19.62 -11.86
N ALA A 112 10.17 20.45 -11.21
CA ALA A 112 9.97 20.78 -9.79
C ALA A 112 8.62 21.45 -9.53
N VAL A 113 8.17 22.34 -10.43
CA VAL A 113 6.86 23.00 -10.33
C VAL A 113 5.74 22.00 -10.60
N GLY A 114 5.87 21.18 -11.65
CA GLY A 114 4.90 20.13 -11.97
C GLY A 114 4.73 19.12 -10.82
N ALA A 115 5.84 18.64 -10.25
CA ALA A 115 5.83 17.72 -9.14
C ALA A 115 5.22 18.36 -7.86
N ALA A 116 5.57 19.61 -7.56
CA ALA A 116 5.02 20.33 -6.41
C ALA A 116 3.48 20.47 -6.52
N LEU A 117 2.97 20.85 -7.68
CA LEU A 117 1.52 20.97 -7.93
C LEU A 117 0.83 19.60 -7.90
N ALA A 118 1.44 18.56 -8.46
CA ALA A 118 0.93 17.19 -8.41
C ALA A 118 0.77 16.68 -6.97
N LEU A 119 1.80 16.88 -6.15
CA LEU A 119 1.76 16.49 -4.73
C LEU A 119 0.81 17.38 -3.91
N ALA A 120 0.72 18.66 -4.21
CA ALA A 120 -0.24 19.57 -3.55
C ALA A 120 -1.69 19.16 -3.82
N VAL A 121 -2.02 18.80 -5.06
CA VAL A 121 -3.36 18.29 -5.41
C VAL A 121 -3.64 16.96 -4.71
N SER A 122 -2.68 16.05 -4.65
CA SER A 122 -2.82 14.80 -3.91
C SER A 122 -3.10 15.05 -2.43
N LEU A 123 -2.31 15.92 -1.78
CA LEU A 123 -2.52 16.29 -0.38
C LEU A 123 -3.88 16.95 -0.14
N LEU A 124 -4.35 17.79 -1.08
CA LEU A 124 -5.67 18.43 -1.00
C LEU A 124 -6.77 17.38 -1.05
N VAL A 125 -6.69 16.41 -1.96
CA VAL A 125 -7.66 15.31 -2.05
C VAL A 125 -7.65 14.49 -0.75
N GLY A 126 -6.47 14.12 -0.24
CA GLY A 126 -6.33 13.40 1.03
C GLY A 126 -6.88 14.20 2.21
N PHE A 127 -6.65 15.52 2.24
CA PHE A 127 -7.21 16.41 3.26
C PHE A 127 -8.73 16.41 3.21
N VAL A 128 -9.33 16.55 2.02
CA VAL A 128 -10.80 16.51 1.86
C VAL A 128 -11.37 15.18 2.32
N ASN A 129 -10.78 14.04 1.89
CA ASN A 129 -11.19 12.72 2.37
C ASN A 129 -11.12 12.64 3.90
N GLY A 130 -9.98 13.02 4.47
CA GLY A 130 -9.76 12.99 5.90
C GLY A 130 -10.74 13.86 6.69
N VAL A 131 -11.04 15.07 6.22
CA VAL A 131 -12.01 15.97 6.85
C VAL A 131 -13.42 15.36 6.80
N LEU A 132 -13.89 14.89 5.64
CA LEU A 132 -15.22 14.30 5.52
C LEU A 132 -15.39 13.05 6.42
N ILE A 133 -14.38 12.21 6.49
CA ILE A 133 -14.38 10.99 7.30
C ILE A 133 -14.31 11.32 8.80
N ALA A 134 -13.37 12.20 9.19
CA ALA A 134 -13.05 12.40 10.59
C ALA A 134 -13.97 13.42 11.30
N THR A 135 -14.49 14.42 10.57
CA THR A 135 -15.36 15.46 11.16
C THR A 135 -16.83 15.17 10.95
N LEU A 136 -17.23 14.81 9.71
CA LEU A 136 -18.62 14.49 9.40
C LEU A 136 -18.97 13.03 9.70
N ARG A 137 -17.96 12.21 10.08
CA ARG A 137 -18.12 10.79 10.41
C ARG A 137 -18.80 9.97 9.30
N ILE A 138 -18.61 10.38 8.04
CA ILE A 138 -19.07 9.61 6.90
C ILE A 138 -18.20 8.35 6.79
N PRO A 139 -18.79 7.17 6.52
CA PRO A 139 -18.00 5.95 6.35
C PRO A 139 -16.89 6.12 5.32
N PRO A 140 -15.64 5.69 5.61
CA PRO A 140 -14.49 5.84 4.73
C PRO A 140 -14.73 5.34 3.30
N PHE A 141 -15.37 4.16 3.19
CA PHE A 141 -15.73 3.57 1.91
C PHE A 141 -16.56 4.51 1.03
N VAL A 142 -17.58 5.19 1.61
CA VAL A 142 -18.46 6.09 0.85
C VAL A 142 -17.71 7.31 0.35
N VAL A 143 -16.90 7.94 1.23
CA VAL A 143 -16.14 9.15 0.88
C VAL A 143 -15.12 8.82 -0.21
N THR A 144 -14.32 7.77 -0.03
CA THR A 144 -13.23 7.44 -0.94
C THR A 144 -13.73 6.88 -2.27
N LEU A 145 -14.89 6.18 -2.29
CA LEU A 145 -15.56 5.79 -3.53
C LEU A 145 -16.08 7.01 -4.31
N GLY A 146 -16.67 7.97 -3.63
CA GLY A 146 -17.08 9.25 -4.23
C GLY A 146 -15.86 10.01 -4.79
N MET A 147 -14.78 10.08 -4.00
CA MET A 147 -13.54 10.75 -4.41
C MET A 147 -12.82 10.05 -5.56
N LEU A 148 -12.89 8.71 -5.65
CA LEU A 148 -12.42 7.94 -6.80
C LEU A 148 -13.04 8.48 -8.10
N SER A 149 -14.34 8.70 -8.11
CA SER A 149 -15.08 9.22 -9.28
C SER A 149 -14.74 10.70 -9.52
N ILE A 150 -14.68 11.53 -8.48
CA ILE A 150 -14.36 12.96 -8.58
C ILE A 150 -12.94 13.17 -9.12
N ALA A 151 -11.93 12.51 -8.54
CA ALA A 151 -10.55 12.65 -8.96
C ALA A 151 -10.33 12.13 -10.40
N ARG A 152 -10.98 11.01 -10.77
CA ARG A 152 -10.95 10.48 -12.13
C ARG A 152 -11.56 11.46 -13.14
N SER A 153 -12.74 11.99 -12.82
CA SER A 153 -13.41 13.00 -13.67
C SER A 153 -12.59 14.27 -13.77
N ALA A 154 -11.98 14.74 -12.69
CA ALA A 154 -11.10 15.91 -12.72
C ALA A 154 -9.90 15.69 -13.67
N ALA A 155 -9.26 14.51 -13.64
CA ALA A 155 -8.18 14.18 -14.58
C ALA A 155 -8.66 14.20 -16.04
N MET A 156 -9.85 13.66 -16.32
CA MET A 156 -10.46 13.68 -17.66
C MET A 156 -10.78 15.11 -18.14
N VAL A 157 -11.38 15.92 -17.27
CA VAL A 157 -11.74 17.31 -17.61
C VAL A 157 -10.50 18.16 -17.87
N LEU A 158 -9.49 18.08 -16.98
CA LEU A 158 -8.25 18.86 -17.13
C LEU A 158 -7.47 18.52 -18.40
N SER A 159 -7.49 17.26 -18.83
CA SER A 159 -6.79 16.81 -20.05
C SER A 159 -7.67 16.86 -21.31
N ASN A 160 -8.94 17.27 -21.21
CA ASN A 160 -9.94 17.05 -22.25
C ASN A 160 -9.99 15.59 -22.73
N ASN A 161 -9.79 14.65 -21.82
CA ASN A 161 -9.68 13.22 -22.05
C ASN A 161 -8.63 12.81 -23.09
N LYS A 162 -7.55 13.60 -23.20
CA LYS A 162 -6.44 13.34 -24.12
C LYS A 162 -5.22 12.84 -23.35
N MET A 163 -4.44 11.99 -23.99
CA MET A 163 -3.12 11.60 -23.52
C MET A 163 -2.15 12.77 -23.64
N ILE A 164 -1.35 13.00 -22.60
CA ILE A 164 -0.27 14.00 -22.60
C ILE A 164 1.06 13.25 -22.57
N PHE A 165 1.92 13.49 -23.55
CA PHE A 165 3.19 12.78 -23.77
C PHE A 165 4.38 13.70 -24.04
N GLN A 166 4.19 15.02 -24.03
CA GLN A 166 5.24 16.02 -24.18
C GLN A 166 5.42 16.74 -22.85
N PHE A 167 6.57 16.54 -22.21
CA PHE A 167 6.81 17.04 -20.85
C PHE A 167 7.76 18.26 -20.82
N GLY A 168 8.08 18.83 -21.98
CA GLY A 168 8.91 20.04 -22.04
C GLY A 168 10.38 19.82 -21.67
N PRO A 169 11.08 20.85 -21.15
CA PRO A 169 12.55 20.86 -21.08
C PRO A 169 13.13 19.81 -20.13
N ASP A 170 12.43 19.44 -19.06
CA ASP A 170 12.92 18.54 -18.02
C ASP A 170 12.46 17.08 -18.22
N GLU A 171 11.95 16.73 -19.40
CA GLU A 171 11.42 15.38 -19.66
C GLU A 171 12.45 14.27 -19.42
N LYS A 172 13.74 14.53 -19.77
CA LYS A 172 14.82 13.56 -19.54
C LYS A 172 15.01 13.24 -18.05
N LEU A 173 14.88 14.24 -17.18
CA LEU A 173 14.97 14.05 -15.74
C LEU A 173 13.77 13.26 -15.22
N LEU A 174 12.56 13.56 -15.70
CA LEU A 174 11.34 12.83 -15.36
C LEU A 174 11.47 11.36 -15.78
N PHE A 175 11.90 11.08 -17.02
CA PHE A 175 12.11 9.73 -17.53
C PHE A 175 13.20 8.97 -16.76
N PHE A 176 14.27 9.66 -16.36
CA PHE A 176 15.30 9.07 -15.51
C PHE A 176 14.74 8.67 -14.12
N LEU A 177 13.93 9.53 -13.49
CA LEU A 177 13.35 9.24 -12.18
C LEU A 177 12.34 8.09 -12.22
N GLY A 178 11.48 8.04 -13.25
CA GLY A 178 10.42 7.03 -13.34
C GLY A 178 10.82 5.73 -14.03
N GLY A 179 11.67 5.81 -15.08
CA GLY A 179 12.04 4.66 -15.91
C GLY A 179 13.52 4.30 -15.90
N GLY A 180 14.39 5.21 -15.40
CA GLY A 180 15.84 5.01 -15.35
C GLY A 180 16.31 4.10 -14.22
N ALA A 181 17.64 3.89 -14.21
CA ALA A 181 18.32 3.07 -13.19
C ALA A 181 19.53 3.81 -12.62
N THR A 182 19.76 3.62 -11.34
CA THR A 182 20.97 4.04 -10.63
C THR A 182 21.62 2.80 -10.02
N PHE A 183 22.91 2.59 -10.29
CA PHE A 183 23.63 1.37 -9.89
C PHE A 183 22.97 0.05 -10.37
N GLY A 184 22.28 0.07 -11.52
CA GLY A 184 21.56 -1.09 -12.05
C GLY A 184 20.21 -1.39 -11.39
N ILE A 185 19.80 -0.57 -10.41
CA ILE A 185 18.51 -0.69 -9.72
C ILE A 185 17.55 0.36 -10.28
N ALA A 186 16.32 -0.02 -10.62
CA ALA A 186 15.31 0.93 -11.09
C ALA A 186 15.05 2.03 -10.05
N ASN A 187 15.05 3.29 -10.46
CA ASN A 187 14.89 4.43 -9.55
C ASN A 187 13.60 4.39 -8.72
N PRO A 188 12.43 3.91 -9.23
CA PRO A 188 11.25 3.70 -8.41
C PRO A 188 11.45 2.71 -7.25
N VAL A 189 12.33 1.70 -7.41
CA VAL A 189 12.67 0.75 -6.33
C VAL A 189 13.49 1.44 -5.24
N ILE A 190 14.42 2.32 -5.63
CA ILE A 190 15.19 3.14 -4.67
C ILE A 190 14.24 4.06 -3.90
N ALA A 191 13.32 4.73 -4.61
CA ALA A 191 12.30 5.57 -3.99
C ALA A 191 11.41 4.76 -3.02
N LEU A 192 10.94 3.59 -3.44
CA LEU A 192 10.19 2.68 -2.57
C LEU A 192 10.95 2.33 -1.30
N PHE A 193 12.24 1.94 -1.45
CA PHE A 193 13.05 1.57 -0.28
C PHE A 193 13.17 2.71 0.73
N VAL A 194 13.46 3.93 0.25
CA VAL A 194 13.54 5.12 1.11
C VAL A 194 12.19 5.39 1.78
N LEU A 195 11.09 5.39 1.02
CA LEU A 195 9.76 5.64 1.56
C LEU A 195 9.30 4.54 2.53
N ALA A 196 9.62 3.28 2.26
CA ALA A 196 9.30 2.16 3.15
C ALA A 196 10.06 2.26 4.48
N VAL A 197 11.36 2.59 4.44
CA VAL A 197 12.15 2.81 5.65
C VAL A 197 11.59 3.99 6.44
N VAL A 198 11.36 5.14 5.81
CA VAL A 198 10.81 6.32 6.47
C VAL A 198 9.44 6.01 7.09
N THR A 199 8.53 5.38 6.32
CA THR A 199 7.19 5.01 6.82
C THR A 199 7.29 4.04 7.99
N GLY A 200 8.16 3.03 7.90
CA GLY A 200 8.40 2.07 8.97
C GLY A 200 8.93 2.72 10.25
N LEU A 201 9.89 3.65 10.12
CA LEU A 201 10.44 4.40 11.25
C LEU A 201 9.39 5.31 11.88
N VAL A 202 8.61 6.03 11.05
CA VAL A 202 7.53 6.92 11.51
C VAL A 202 6.46 6.11 12.26
N LEU A 203 6.01 4.98 11.72
CA LEU A 203 5.03 4.13 12.40
C LEU A 203 5.55 3.54 13.72
N LYS A 204 6.83 3.14 13.76
CA LYS A 204 7.40 2.44 14.93
C LYS A 204 7.84 3.38 16.04
N TRP A 205 8.43 4.55 15.70
CA TRP A 205 9.14 5.38 16.68
C TRP A 205 8.50 6.73 16.95
N THR A 206 7.39 7.09 16.29
CA THR A 206 6.72 8.36 16.53
C THR A 206 5.41 8.19 17.32
N ARG A 207 5.00 9.24 18.01
CA ARG A 207 3.67 9.33 18.65
C ARG A 207 2.55 9.20 17.63
N TRP A 208 2.75 9.71 16.41
CA TRP A 208 1.77 9.60 15.34
C TRP A 208 1.50 8.13 14.98
N GLY A 209 2.55 7.33 14.79
CA GLY A 209 2.41 5.90 14.53
C GLY A 209 1.67 5.18 15.65
N THR A 210 2.05 5.42 16.92
CA THR A 210 1.34 4.85 18.09
C THR A 210 -0.14 5.23 18.09
N HIS A 211 -0.49 6.49 17.76
CA HIS A 211 -1.87 6.95 17.69
C HIS A 211 -2.64 6.27 16.55
N VAL A 212 -2.02 6.03 15.39
CA VAL A 212 -2.63 5.31 14.26
C VAL A 212 -3.03 3.88 14.69
N PHE A 213 -2.12 3.14 15.35
CA PHE A 213 -2.42 1.81 15.87
C PHE A 213 -3.50 1.82 16.95
N ALA A 214 -3.44 2.77 17.88
CA ALA A 214 -4.42 2.90 18.97
C ALA A 214 -5.83 3.18 18.43
N ILE A 215 -5.96 4.08 17.45
CA ILE A 215 -7.25 4.40 16.81
C ILE A 215 -7.82 3.17 16.12
N GLY A 216 -6.99 2.43 15.37
CA GLY A 216 -7.44 1.23 14.67
C GLY A 216 -7.81 0.08 15.61
N ALA A 217 -7.14 -0.05 16.74
CA ALA A 217 -7.46 -1.07 17.74
C ALA A 217 -8.80 -0.77 18.47
N ASN A 218 -8.99 0.47 18.94
CA ASN A 218 -10.24 0.91 19.53
C ASN A 218 -10.34 2.45 19.53
N GLU A 219 -11.08 2.99 18.59
CA GLU A 219 -11.25 4.44 18.44
C GLU A 219 -11.86 5.09 19.68
N ARG A 220 -12.85 4.45 20.33
CA ARG A 220 -13.50 5.00 21.53
C ARG A 220 -12.51 5.10 22.70
N ALA A 221 -11.72 4.06 22.91
CA ALA A 221 -10.66 4.07 23.93
C ALA A 221 -9.59 5.13 23.61
N ALA A 222 -9.18 5.29 22.35
CA ALA A 222 -8.24 6.31 21.92
C ALA A 222 -8.73 7.73 22.23
N VAL A 223 -10.03 8.02 22.04
CA VAL A 223 -10.63 9.30 22.44
C VAL A 223 -10.52 9.52 23.95
N LEU A 224 -10.82 8.50 24.76
CA LEU A 224 -10.78 8.58 26.23
C LEU A 224 -9.36 8.82 26.76
N THR A 225 -8.32 8.38 26.05
CA THR A 225 -6.92 8.63 26.39
C THR A 225 -6.40 10.00 25.91
N GLY A 226 -7.27 10.84 25.33
CA GLY A 226 -6.92 12.19 24.89
C GLY A 226 -6.24 12.27 23.52
N ILE A 227 -6.26 11.18 22.72
CA ILE A 227 -5.75 11.22 21.35
C ILE A 227 -6.65 12.10 20.48
N ALA A 228 -6.06 13.03 19.74
CA ALA A 228 -6.76 13.90 18.80
C ALA A 228 -7.14 13.12 17.51
N VAL A 229 -8.08 12.17 17.61
CA VAL A 229 -8.47 11.21 16.56
C VAL A 229 -8.74 11.90 15.22
N THR A 230 -9.48 13.02 15.22
CA THR A 230 -9.78 13.78 14.00
C THR A 230 -8.53 14.20 13.25
N ARG A 231 -7.54 14.77 13.95
CA ARG A 231 -6.29 15.24 13.32
C ARG A 231 -5.46 14.07 12.78
N VAL A 232 -5.41 12.98 13.54
CA VAL A 232 -4.67 11.77 13.11
C VAL A 232 -5.32 11.17 11.88
N LYS A 233 -6.63 11.00 11.83
CA LYS A 233 -7.33 10.47 10.65
C LYS A 233 -7.14 11.36 9.42
N ILE A 234 -7.23 12.68 9.55
CA ILE A 234 -6.96 13.60 8.43
C ILE A 234 -5.54 13.37 7.90
N SER A 235 -4.54 13.33 8.77
CA SER A 235 -3.15 13.10 8.35
C SER A 235 -2.91 11.73 7.74
N VAL A 236 -3.65 10.70 8.14
CA VAL A 236 -3.60 9.35 7.56
C VAL A 236 -4.05 9.35 6.09
N TYR A 237 -5.19 10.00 5.79
CA TYR A 237 -5.67 10.11 4.40
C TYR A 237 -4.79 11.03 3.55
N MET A 238 -4.24 12.11 4.13
CA MET A 238 -3.24 12.94 3.45
C MET A 238 -1.98 12.15 3.10
N PHE A 239 -1.51 11.30 4.01
CA PHE A 239 -0.36 10.44 3.77
C PHE A 239 -0.64 9.40 2.67
N SER A 240 -1.82 8.78 2.67
CA SER A 240 -2.25 7.84 1.61
C SER A 240 -2.25 8.52 0.24
N ALA A 241 -2.88 9.67 0.14
CA ALA A 241 -2.93 10.44 -1.10
C ALA A 241 -1.55 10.95 -1.55
N LEU A 242 -0.67 11.31 -0.61
CA LEU A 242 0.72 11.68 -0.91
C LEU A 242 1.48 10.52 -1.55
N MET A 243 1.36 9.30 -1.01
CA MET A 243 2.00 8.12 -1.59
C MET A 243 1.47 7.81 -2.98
N ALA A 244 0.16 7.96 -3.20
CA ALA A 244 -0.46 7.86 -4.52
C ALA A 244 0.07 8.93 -5.48
N GLY A 245 0.24 10.17 -5.02
CA GLY A 245 0.81 11.25 -5.80
C GLY A 245 2.26 11.00 -6.21
N VAL A 246 3.09 10.55 -5.27
CA VAL A 246 4.50 10.19 -5.56
C VAL A 246 4.57 9.07 -6.60
N ALA A 247 3.76 8.01 -6.44
CA ALA A 247 3.69 6.93 -7.42
C ALA A 247 3.26 7.44 -8.80
N GLY A 248 2.28 8.36 -8.86
CA GLY A 248 1.81 8.97 -10.12
C GLY A 248 2.89 9.77 -10.85
N VAL A 249 3.69 10.56 -10.13
CA VAL A 249 4.84 11.29 -10.68
C VAL A 249 5.87 10.34 -11.28
N LEU A 250 6.23 9.28 -10.55
CA LEU A 250 7.21 8.30 -11.01
C LEU A 250 6.68 7.47 -12.19
N GLU A 251 5.42 7.06 -12.15
CA GLU A 251 4.79 6.25 -13.20
C GLU A 251 4.62 7.05 -14.51
N ALA A 252 4.33 8.36 -14.43
CA ALA A 252 4.34 9.26 -15.58
C ALA A 252 5.71 9.30 -16.26
N GLY A 253 6.79 9.34 -15.49
CA GLY A 253 8.16 9.30 -15.99
C GLY A 253 8.54 7.97 -16.62
N TRP A 254 7.98 6.86 -16.14
CA TRP A 254 8.21 5.55 -16.73
C TRP A 254 7.48 5.36 -18.04
N LEU A 255 6.18 5.72 -18.08
CA LEU A 255 5.34 5.51 -19.27
C LEU A 255 5.66 6.46 -20.41
N GLY A 256 6.31 7.60 -20.12
CA GLY A 256 6.55 8.65 -21.11
C GLY A 256 5.28 9.34 -21.60
N GLY A 257 4.16 9.13 -20.94
CA GLY A 257 2.86 9.70 -21.25
C GLY A 257 1.82 9.39 -20.19
N VAL A 258 0.86 10.27 -20.02
CA VAL A 258 -0.22 10.13 -19.02
C VAL A 258 -1.56 10.04 -19.73
N THR A 259 -2.27 8.93 -19.48
CA THR A 259 -3.64 8.69 -19.93
C THR A 259 -4.61 8.79 -18.78
N THR A 260 -5.88 9.02 -19.07
CA THR A 260 -6.94 9.12 -18.06
C THR A 260 -7.29 7.77 -17.40
N ASN A 261 -6.78 6.66 -17.95
CA ASN A 261 -6.95 5.30 -17.41
C ASN A 261 -5.80 4.89 -16.47
N LEU A 262 -4.80 5.74 -16.26
CA LEU A 262 -3.68 5.46 -15.36
C LEU A 262 -4.17 5.13 -13.96
N GLY A 263 -3.60 4.11 -13.33
CA GLY A 263 -4.00 3.65 -12.00
C GLY A 263 -5.42 3.06 -11.89
N GLN A 264 -6.07 2.72 -13.01
CA GLN A 264 -7.40 2.08 -12.96
C GLN A 264 -7.32 0.70 -12.31
N SER A 265 -8.22 0.45 -11.35
CA SER A 265 -8.26 -0.77 -10.53
C SER A 265 -7.01 -1.01 -9.67
N MET A 266 -6.11 -0.02 -9.54
CA MET A 266 -4.93 -0.11 -8.68
C MET A 266 -5.33 -0.23 -7.21
N GLU A 267 -6.43 0.41 -6.79
CA GLU A 267 -6.97 0.34 -5.43
C GLU A 267 -7.17 -1.10 -4.96
N LEU A 268 -7.70 -1.96 -5.83
CA LEU A 268 -7.91 -3.38 -5.50
C LEU A 268 -6.58 -4.13 -5.32
N SER A 269 -5.61 -3.89 -6.20
CA SER A 269 -4.27 -4.49 -6.11
C SER A 269 -3.55 -4.05 -4.84
N VAL A 270 -3.68 -2.79 -4.46
CA VAL A 270 -3.05 -2.20 -3.28
C VAL A 270 -3.68 -2.73 -1.99
N ILE A 271 -5.02 -2.83 -1.92
CA ILE A 271 -5.72 -3.45 -0.79
C ILE A 271 -5.30 -4.92 -0.67
N ALA A 272 -5.32 -5.68 -1.79
CA ALA A 272 -4.88 -7.07 -1.81
C ALA A 272 -3.45 -7.22 -1.28
N ALA A 273 -2.51 -6.41 -1.78
CA ALA A 273 -1.12 -6.42 -1.33
C ALA A 273 -0.99 -6.19 0.17
N THR A 274 -1.73 -5.22 0.70
CA THR A 274 -1.68 -4.83 2.10
C THR A 274 -2.28 -5.91 3.02
N VAL A 275 -3.43 -6.48 2.63
CA VAL A 275 -4.12 -7.54 3.40
C VAL A 275 -3.35 -8.86 3.35
N ILE A 276 -2.92 -9.29 2.16
CA ILE A 276 -2.08 -10.48 2.01
C ILE A 276 -0.79 -10.31 2.83
N GLY A 277 -0.22 -9.10 2.85
CA GLY A 277 0.93 -8.74 3.66
C GLY A 277 0.70 -8.76 5.19
N GLY A 278 -0.54 -9.00 5.65
CA GLY A 278 -0.87 -9.18 7.06
C GLY A 278 -1.42 -7.94 7.75
N ALA A 279 -1.92 -6.95 7.02
CA ALA A 279 -2.68 -5.86 7.62
C ALA A 279 -4.13 -6.30 7.88
N ASN A 280 -4.61 -6.04 9.09
CA ASN A 280 -5.97 -6.38 9.50
C ASN A 280 -6.96 -5.32 8.99
N LEU A 281 -7.93 -5.72 8.17
CA LEU A 281 -8.99 -4.84 7.66
C LEU A 281 -9.86 -4.20 8.75
N LEU A 282 -9.92 -4.80 9.94
CA LEU A 282 -10.61 -4.22 11.08
C LEU A 282 -9.80 -3.15 11.81
N GLY A 283 -8.54 -2.96 11.42
CA GLY A 283 -7.61 -2.01 12.03
C GLY A 283 -6.71 -2.60 13.12
N GLY A 284 -5.84 -1.77 13.67
CA GLY A 284 -4.98 -2.07 14.80
C GLY A 284 -3.76 -2.94 14.53
N ALA A 285 -3.64 -3.56 13.35
CA ALA A 285 -2.50 -4.40 13.00
C ALA A 285 -2.09 -4.26 11.54
N GLY A 286 -0.78 -4.32 11.28
CA GLY A 286 -0.20 -4.23 9.94
C GLY A 286 1.27 -3.87 10.00
N THR A 287 2.01 -4.17 8.92
CA THR A 287 3.44 -3.85 8.83
C THR A 287 3.79 -3.35 7.42
N VAL A 288 4.68 -2.37 7.35
CA VAL A 288 5.23 -1.87 6.09
C VAL A 288 5.90 -2.99 5.28
N PHE A 289 6.70 -3.82 5.96
CA PHE A 289 7.37 -4.94 5.32
C PHE A 289 6.37 -5.92 4.69
N GLY A 290 5.31 -6.28 5.43
CA GLY A 290 4.27 -7.17 4.92
C GLY A 290 3.62 -6.62 3.65
N SER A 291 3.24 -5.35 3.63
CA SER A 291 2.59 -4.73 2.47
C SER A 291 3.52 -4.65 1.25
N VAL A 292 4.82 -4.38 1.45
CA VAL A 292 5.82 -4.40 0.36
C VAL A 292 5.95 -5.82 -0.21
N VAL A 293 6.05 -6.83 0.64
CA VAL A 293 6.12 -8.23 0.20
C VAL A 293 4.83 -8.68 -0.49
N GLY A 294 3.67 -8.25 0.03
CA GLY A 294 2.38 -8.50 -0.61
C GLY A 294 2.28 -7.89 -2.00
N ALA A 295 2.77 -6.65 -2.18
CA ALA A 295 2.83 -6.00 -3.49
C ALA A 295 3.77 -6.75 -4.45
N ALA A 296 4.92 -7.23 -3.96
CA ALA A 296 5.83 -8.05 -4.76
C ALA A 296 5.17 -9.36 -5.22
N LEU A 297 4.45 -10.05 -4.33
CA LEU A 297 3.71 -11.27 -4.68
C LEU A 297 2.64 -10.99 -5.74
N ILE A 298 1.85 -9.94 -5.60
CA ILE A 298 0.83 -9.55 -6.59
C ILE A 298 1.48 -9.32 -7.97
N GLU A 299 2.62 -8.61 -8.01
CA GLU A 299 3.29 -8.35 -9.29
C GLU A 299 3.93 -9.61 -9.90
N VAL A 300 4.48 -10.50 -9.08
CA VAL A 300 4.97 -11.82 -9.54
C VAL A 300 3.84 -12.63 -10.15
N ILE A 301 2.66 -12.66 -9.51
CA ILE A 301 1.47 -13.33 -10.06
C ILE A 301 1.06 -12.68 -11.39
N ARG A 302 1.02 -11.35 -11.46
CA ARG A 302 0.68 -10.63 -12.70
C ARG A 302 1.67 -10.93 -13.82
N ASN A 303 2.96 -10.91 -13.53
CA ASN A 303 4.01 -11.26 -14.49
C ASN A 303 3.90 -12.73 -14.95
N SER A 304 3.58 -13.65 -14.01
CA SER A 304 3.35 -15.06 -14.35
C SER A 304 2.26 -15.25 -15.40
N LEU A 305 1.13 -14.57 -15.22
CA LEU A 305 0.00 -14.66 -16.15
C LEU A 305 0.40 -14.19 -17.56
N ILE A 306 1.20 -13.11 -17.64
CA ILE A 306 1.73 -12.60 -18.91
C ILE A 306 2.66 -13.61 -19.57
N LEU A 307 3.62 -14.16 -18.80
CA LEU A 307 4.60 -15.13 -19.32
C LEU A 307 3.96 -16.46 -19.76
N LEU A 308 2.87 -16.85 -19.12
CA LEU A 308 2.09 -18.04 -19.49
C LEU A 308 1.11 -17.77 -20.65
N GLY A 309 1.13 -16.57 -21.25
CA GLY A 309 0.24 -16.20 -22.36
C GLY A 309 -1.23 -16.01 -21.95
N ILE A 310 -1.51 -15.89 -20.66
CA ILE A 310 -2.86 -15.63 -20.16
C ILE A 310 -3.20 -14.15 -20.39
N SER A 311 -4.36 -13.92 -21.00
CA SER A 311 -4.81 -12.55 -21.30
C SER A 311 -4.81 -11.66 -20.05
N THR A 312 -4.30 -10.43 -20.20
CA THR A 312 -4.27 -9.41 -19.14
C THR A 312 -5.66 -9.07 -18.58
N PHE A 313 -6.73 -9.34 -19.31
CA PHE A 313 -8.11 -9.16 -18.85
C PHE A 313 -8.47 -10.07 -17.66
N TRP A 314 -7.80 -11.21 -17.50
CA TRP A 314 -7.98 -12.10 -16.37
C TRP A 314 -7.30 -11.62 -15.08
N GLN A 315 -6.37 -10.69 -15.17
CA GLN A 315 -5.62 -10.20 -13.98
C GLN A 315 -6.54 -9.69 -12.88
N GLY A 316 -7.58 -8.92 -13.24
CA GLY A 316 -8.57 -8.44 -12.27
C GLY A 316 -9.33 -9.55 -11.56
N ALA A 317 -9.70 -10.62 -12.29
CA ALA A 317 -10.37 -11.78 -11.71
C ALA A 317 -9.46 -12.54 -10.73
N PHE A 318 -8.19 -12.72 -11.08
CA PHE A 318 -7.20 -13.35 -10.19
C PHE A 318 -6.99 -12.52 -8.92
N VAL A 319 -6.71 -11.21 -9.06
CA VAL A 319 -6.51 -10.32 -7.91
C VAL A 319 -7.76 -10.31 -7.00
N GLY A 320 -8.95 -10.20 -7.57
CA GLY A 320 -10.21 -10.24 -6.81
C GLY A 320 -10.41 -11.57 -6.08
N SER A 321 -10.10 -12.71 -6.73
CA SER A 321 -10.17 -14.02 -6.11
C SER A 321 -9.21 -14.15 -4.93
N PHE A 322 -7.99 -13.65 -5.07
CA PHE A 322 -7.00 -13.66 -3.97
C PHE A 322 -7.47 -12.82 -2.78
N ILE A 323 -8.10 -11.65 -3.01
CA ILE A 323 -8.66 -10.83 -1.91
C ILE A 323 -9.72 -11.62 -1.15
N VAL A 324 -10.67 -12.22 -1.87
CA VAL A 324 -11.76 -12.99 -1.26
C VAL A 324 -11.21 -14.18 -0.46
N LEU A 325 -10.27 -14.92 -1.03
CA LEU A 325 -9.64 -16.07 -0.36
C LEU A 325 -8.86 -15.65 0.88
N ALA A 326 -8.08 -14.57 0.82
CA ALA A 326 -7.31 -14.07 1.97
C ALA A 326 -8.24 -13.67 3.12
N VAL A 327 -9.31 -12.90 2.84
CA VAL A 327 -10.29 -12.49 3.85
C VAL A 327 -11.06 -13.67 4.41
N ALA A 328 -11.46 -14.63 3.56
CA ALA A 328 -12.13 -15.85 4.01
C ALA A 328 -11.24 -16.67 4.94
N PHE A 329 -9.96 -16.82 4.61
CA PHE A 329 -9.00 -17.55 5.45
C PHE A 329 -8.81 -16.88 6.82
N ASP A 330 -8.67 -15.55 6.87
CA ASP A 330 -8.56 -14.80 8.12
C ASP A 330 -9.80 -14.96 8.98
N ARG A 331 -10.99 -14.96 8.38
CA ARG A 331 -12.25 -15.18 9.11
C ARG A 331 -12.36 -16.58 9.67
N ILE A 332 -12.02 -17.61 8.89
CA ILE A 332 -12.03 -19.01 9.35
C ILE A 332 -11.06 -19.21 10.53
N ARG A 333 -9.88 -18.58 10.45
CA ARG A 333 -8.90 -18.62 11.53
C ARG A 333 -9.42 -17.96 12.80
N ALA A 334 -10.00 -16.75 12.69
CA ALA A 334 -10.57 -16.02 13.82
C ALA A 334 -11.72 -16.80 14.51
N TYR A 335 -12.58 -17.49 13.73
CA TYR A 335 -13.61 -18.36 14.30
C TYR A 335 -13.02 -19.52 15.11
N ARG A 336 -11.96 -20.17 14.62
CA ARG A 336 -11.31 -21.28 15.34
C ARG A 336 -10.62 -20.84 16.63
N GLU A 337 -10.09 -19.60 16.67
CA GLU A 337 -9.43 -19.05 17.87
C GLU A 337 -10.47 -18.57 18.92
N SER A 338 -11.72 -18.31 18.55
CA SER A 338 -12.81 -17.91 19.47
C SER A 338 -13.52 -19.10 20.13
N ASP A 339 -13.38 -20.31 19.57
CA ASP A 339 -14.00 -21.54 20.10
C ASP A 339 -13.09 -22.31 21.09
N HIS A 340 -11.93 -21.75 21.42
CA HIS A 340 -10.96 -22.24 22.41
C HIS A 340 -10.69 -21.19 23.50
#